data_2662677a35209c54db1486a882b60807
#
_entry.id   2662677a35209c54db1486a882b60807
#
_cell.length_a   1.000
_cell.length_b   1.000
_cell.length_c   1.000
_cell.angle_alpha   90.00
_cell.angle_beta   90.00
_cell.angle_gamma   90.00
#
_symmetry.space_group_name_H-M   'P 1'
#
loop_
_entity.id
_entity.type
_entity.pdbx_description
1 polymer ?
#
loop_
_entity_poly.entity_id
_entity_poly.type
_entity_poly.pdbx_seq_one_letter_code
_entity_poly.pdbx_strand_id
1 'polypeptide(L)'
;MLDKFIESKEANPILTKYFVVAHLEMGAAKQSNPGTEKYLAQYGGQGKGAPFLAFLDARGKMVVNSLRGGTANIGYPGEPQEIDWFMVMLEKAAPKMSKEERAAIEGKLRSYRRK
;
A
#
# COMPACT_ATOMS: atom_id res chain seq x y z
N MET A 1 -1.88 -6.96 9.93
CA MET A 1 -0.46 -6.53 9.82
C MET A 1 -0.27 -5.22 9.07
N LEU A 2 -1.03 -5.00 8.00
CA LEU A 2 -0.88 -3.75 7.24
C LEU A 2 -1.19 -2.52 8.09
N ASP A 3 -2.29 -2.54 8.83
CA ASP A 3 -2.62 -1.41 9.71
C ASP A 3 -1.56 -1.19 10.77
N LYS A 4 -1.04 -2.27 11.34
CA LYS A 4 0.01 -2.19 12.35
C LYS A 4 1.27 -1.55 11.78
N PHE A 5 1.63 -1.89 10.54
CA PHE A 5 2.76 -1.27 9.86
C PHE A 5 2.51 0.21 9.60
N ILE A 6 1.36 0.56 9.02
CA ILE A 6 1.04 1.95 8.68
C ILE A 6 1.03 2.83 9.94
N GLU A 7 0.56 2.29 11.06
CA GLU A 7 0.46 3.04 12.31
C GLU A 7 1.74 2.99 13.14
N SER A 8 2.76 2.24 12.70
CA SER A 8 4.00 2.11 13.46
C SER A 8 4.73 3.46 13.57
N LYS A 9 5.48 3.63 14.64
CA LYS A 9 6.23 4.86 14.87
C LYS A 9 7.34 5.07 13.84
N GLU A 10 7.78 4.00 13.19
CA GLU A 10 8.80 4.07 12.15
C GLU A 10 8.23 4.51 10.81
N ALA A 11 7.02 4.04 10.47
CA ALA A 11 6.45 4.28 9.15
C ALA A 11 5.45 5.45 9.12
N ASN A 12 4.62 5.59 10.17
CA ASN A 12 3.53 6.55 10.14
C ASN A 12 3.97 7.99 9.88
N PRO A 13 5.00 8.53 10.57
CA PRO A 13 5.40 9.91 10.31
C PRO A 13 5.88 10.13 8.88
N ILE A 14 6.52 9.13 8.28
CA ILE A 14 6.99 9.23 6.90
C ILE A 14 5.82 9.14 5.94
N LEU A 15 4.95 8.15 6.11
CA LEU A 15 3.80 7.97 5.22
C LEU A 15 2.88 9.17 5.23
N THR A 16 2.58 9.73 6.41
CA THR A 16 1.69 10.88 6.51
C THR A 16 2.33 12.17 6.02
N LYS A 17 3.66 12.22 5.93
CA LYS A 17 4.36 13.36 5.33
C LYS A 17 4.11 13.44 3.82
N TYR A 18 4.01 12.29 3.15
CA TYR A 18 3.88 12.24 1.69
C TYR A 18 2.48 11.87 1.23
N PHE A 19 1.67 11.23 2.07
CA PHE A 19 0.37 10.69 1.67
C PHE A 19 -0.72 11.01 2.67
N VAL A 20 -1.95 11.06 2.15
CA VAL A 20 -3.15 10.93 2.98
C VAL A 20 -3.59 9.49 2.82
N VAL A 21 -3.63 8.75 3.93
CA VAL A 21 -4.00 7.34 3.90
C VAL A 21 -5.51 7.18 4.05
N ALA A 22 -6.15 6.56 3.08
CA ALA A 22 -7.56 6.24 3.13
C ALA A 22 -7.72 4.72 3.19
N HIS A 23 -8.57 4.26 4.11
CA HIS A 23 -8.79 2.85 4.36
C HIS A 23 -10.24 2.52 4.03
N LEU A 24 -10.45 1.67 3.03
CA LEU A 24 -11.79 1.25 2.62
C LEU A 24 -12.00 -0.21 3.00
N GLU A 25 -13.07 -0.45 3.74
CA GLU A 25 -13.40 -1.80 4.20
C GLU A 25 -14.13 -2.58 3.11
N MET A 26 -13.75 -3.84 2.97
CA MET A 26 -14.46 -4.83 2.15
C MET A 26 -14.83 -6.01 3.03
N GLY A 27 -15.98 -6.59 2.75
CA GLY A 27 -16.42 -7.75 3.51
C GLY A 27 -17.88 -8.00 3.26
N ALA A 28 -18.63 -8.45 4.29
CA ALA A 28 -20.06 -8.56 4.19
C ALA A 28 -20.64 -7.21 3.74
N ALA A 29 -21.72 -7.24 2.94
CA ALA A 29 -22.26 -6.04 2.31
C ALA A 29 -22.46 -4.88 3.29
N LYS A 30 -22.95 -5.17 4.49
CA LYS A 30 -23.23 -4.15 5.51
C LYS A 30 -21.96 -3.57 6.15
N GLN A 31 -20.80 -4.15 5.90
CA GLN A 31 -19.54 -3.71 6.46
C GLN A 31 -18.64 -3.05 5.43
N SER A 32 -19.06 -3.05 4.17
CA SER A 32 -18.29 -2.42 3.11
C SER A 32 -18.56 -0.92 3.07
N ASN A 33 -17.53 -0.15 2.80
CA ASN A 33 -17.70 1.28 2.55
C ASN A 33 -18.42 1.48 1.22
N PRO A 34 -19.33 2.46 1.12
CA PRO A 34 -19.98 2.75 -0.14
C PRO A 34 -18.97 3.04 -1.24
N GLY A 35 -19.17 2.44 -2.41
CA GLY A 35 -18.30 2.69 -3.56
C GLY A 35 -17.00 1.92 -3.60
N THR A 36 -16.73 1.05 -2.60
CA THR A 36 -15.48 0.30 -2.56
C THR A 36 -15.26 -0.52 -3.83
N GLU A 37 -16.30 -1.24 -4.29
CA GLU A 37 -16.18 -2.06 -5.50
C GLU A 37 -15.87 -1.22 -6.74
N LYS A 38 -16.47 -0.03 -6.82
CA LYS A 38 -16.21 0.90 -7.92
C LYS A 38 -14.73 1.31 -7.95
N TYR A 39 -14.17 1.63 -6.78
CA TYR A 39 -12.75 2.01 -6.70
C TYR A 39 -11.85 0.83 -7.04
N LEU A 40 -12.19 -0.38 -6.59
CA LEU A 40 -11.43 -1.56 -6.96
C LEU A 40 -11.39 -1.75 -8.47
N ALA A 41 -12.55 -1.65 -9.13
CA ALA A 41 -12.61 -1.77 -10.58
C ALA A 41 -11.78 -0.68 -11.26
N GLN A 42 -11.89 0.56 -10.76
CA GLN A 42 -11.20 1.70 -11.33
C GLN A 42 -9.68 1.56 -11.25
N TYR A 43 -9.19 1.00 -10.15
CA TYR A 43 -7.75 0.92 -9.89
C TYR A 43 -7.14 -0.45 -10.13
N GLY A 44 -7.91 -1.38 -10.67
CA GLY A 44 -7.38 -2.67 -11.10
C GLY A 44 -7.40 -3.76 -10.04
N GLY A 45 -8.07 -3.53 -8.90
CA GLY A 45 -8.06 -4.49 -7.79
C GLY A 45 -9.22 -5.47 -7.77
N GLN A 46 -10.14 -5.38 -8.72
CA GLN A 46 -11.32 -6.25 -8.71
C GLN A 46 -10.91 -7.71 -8.88
N GLY A 47 -11.35 -8.57 -7.96
CA GLY A 47 -11.04 -9.99 -7.99
C GLY A 47 -9.61 -10.34 -7.60
N LYS A 48 -8.84 -9.39 -7.11
CA LYS A 48 -7.40 -9.62 -6.82
C LYS A 48 -7.10 -9.93 -5.35
N GLY A 49 -8.12 -9.96 -4.50
CA GLY A 49 -7.93 -10.24 -3.09
C GLY A 49 -7.59 -9.01 -2.26
N ALA A 50 -7.55 -9.17 -0.94
CA ALA A 50 -7.28 -8.11 0.02
C ALA A 50 -6.04 -8.45 0.84
N PRO A 51 -5.28 -7.46 1.31
CA PRO A 51 -5.46 -6.05 1.01
C PRO A 51 -5.00 -5.70 -0.40
N PHE A 52 -5.67 -4.75 -1.02
CA PHE A 52 -5.26 -4.19 -2.31
C PHE A 52 -4.86 -2.74 -2.06
N LEU A 53 -3.71 -2.34 -2.58
CA LEU A 53 -3.15 -1.01 -2.37
C LEU A 53 -3.06 -0.27 -3.71
N ALA A 54 -3.41 1.01 -3.70
CA ALA A 54 -3.22 1.88 -4.85
C ALA A 54 -2.72 3.23 -4.35
N PHE A 55 -1.72 3.76 -5.02
CA PHE A 55 -1.23 5.11 -4.77
C PHE A 55 -1.79 6.02 -5.85
N LEU A 56 -2.40 7.13 -5.43
CA LEU A 56 -3.03 8.08 -6.32
C LEU A 56 -2.29 9.41 -6.27
N ASP A 57 -2.32 10.15 -7.39
CA ASP A 57 -1.79 11.51 -7.37
C ASP A 57 -2.83 12.48 -6.78
N ALA A 58 -2.49 13.78 -6.74
CA ALA A 58 -3.37 14.79 -6.16
C ALA A 58 -4.68 14.96 -6.91
N ARG A 59 -4.78 14.43 -8.11
CA ARG A 59 -6.00 14.48 -8.93
C ARG A 59 -6.82 13.21 -8.82
N GLY A 60 -6.39 12.25 -8.00
CA GLY A 60 -7.06 10.97 -7.85
C GLY A 60 -6.73 9.96 -8.93
N LYS A 61 -5.74 10.25 -9.78
CA LYS A 61 -5.31 9.32 -10.81
C LYS A 61 -4.32 8.33 -10.23
N MET A 62 -4.48 7.06 -10.56
CA MET A 62 -3.59 6.02 -10.05
C MET A 62 -2.20 6.15 -10.64
N VAL A 63 -1.19 6.16 -9.75
CA VAL A 63 0.22 6.15 -10.12
C VAL A 63 0.72 4.71 -10.22
N VAL A 64 0.41 3.89 -9.21
CA VAL A 64 0.85 2.49 -9.14
C VAL A 64 -0.06 1.75 -8.16
N ASN A 65 -0.18 0.44 -8.35
CA ASN A 65 -0.95 -0.38 -7.43
C ASN A 65 -0.15 -1.60 -6.97
N SER A 66 -0.75 -2.41 -6.11
CA SER A 66 -0.09 -3.56 -5.51
C SER A 66 -0.01 -4.78 -6.41
N LEU A 67 -0.34 -4.66 -7.69
CA LEU A 67 -0.22 -5.77 -8.64
C LEU A 67 1.20 -5.80 -9.20
N ARG A 68 2.03 -6.68 -8.68
CA ARG A 68 3.38 -6.87 -9.16
C ARG A 68 3.32 -7.41 -10.60
N GLY A 69 4.00 -6.73 -11.50
CA GLY A 69 3.94 -7.08 -12.92
C GLY A 69 2.57 -6.91 -13.55
N GLY A 70 1.66 -6.20 -12.88
CA GLY A 70 0.32 -5.93 -13.38
C GLY A 70 -0.70 -7.03 -13.12
N THR A 71 -0.30 -8.15 -12.52
CA THR A 71 -1.20 -9.30 -12.36
C THR A 71 -1.27 -9.88 -10.96
N ALA A 72 -0.16 -9.88 -10.23
CA ALA A 72 -0.08 -10.56 -8.94
C ALA A 72 -0.17 -9.57 -7.78
N ASN A 73 -1.30 -9.57 -7.07
CA ASN A 73 -1.47 -8.71 -5.90
C ASN A 73 -0.56 -9.17 -4.78
N ILE A 74 0.36 -8.30 -4.35
CA ILE A 74 1.26 -8.64 -3.24
C ILE A 74 0.54 -8.64 -1.89
N GLY A 75 -0.62 -7.99 -1.82
CA GLY A 75 -1.33 -7.85 -0.56
C GLY A 75 -0.50 -7.08 0.46
N TYR A 76 -0.46 -7.55 1.70
CA TYR A 76 0.47 -7.04 2.68
C TYR A 76 1.90 -7.45 2.26
N PRO A 77 2.87 -6.49 2.22
CA PRO A 77 4.22 -6.80 1.76
C PRO A 77 5.01 -7.56 2.82
N GLY A 78 4.77 -8.86 2.96
CA GLY A 78 5.41 -9.71 3.96
C GLY A 78 6.60 -10.49 3.45
N GLU A 79 6.56 -10.98 2.21
CA GLU A 79 7.65 -11.75 1.64
C GLU A 79 8.70 -10.83 1.00
N PRO A 80 9.96 -11.27 0.83
CA PRO A 80 11.01 -10.40 0.29
C PRO A 80 10.66 -9.77 -1.05
N GLN A 81 10.13 -10.53 -1.98
CA GLN A 81 9.76 -9.99 -3.30
C GLN A 81 8.57 -9.03 -3.22
N GLU A 82 7.70 -9.22 -2.23
CA GLU A 82 6.57 -8.31 -2.01
C GLU A 82 7.06 -6.99 -1.42
N ILE A 83 8.00 -7.05 -0.51
CA ILE A 83 8.62 -5.85 0.06
C ILE A 83 9.35 -5.08 -1.05
N ASP A 84 10.08 -5.80 -1.91
CA ASP A 84 10.77 -5.16 -3.03
C ASP A 84 9.77 -4.40 -3.94
N TRP A 85 8.64 -5.02 -4.26
CA TRP A 85 7.62 -4.34 -5.08
C TRP A 85 7.02 -3.14 -4.35
N PHE A 86 6.76 -3.26 -3.05
CA PHE A 86 6.24 -2.15 -2.26
C PHE A 86 7.20 -0.96 -2.29
N MET A 87 8.52 -1.22 -2.20
CA MET A 87 9.51 -0.15 -2.28
C MET A 87 9.51 0.51 -3.67
N VAL A 88 9.28 -0.25 -4.74
CA VAL A 88 9.09 0.31 -6.07
C VAL A 88 7.85 1.20 -6.12
N MET A 89 6.76 0.77 -5.51
CA MET A 89 5.54 1.57 -5.42
C MET A 89 5.80 2.91 -4.73
N LEU A 90 6.52 2.88 -3.61
CA LEU A 90 6.85 4.11 -2.88
C LEU A 90 7.71 5.05 -3.73
N GLU A 91 8.68 4.52 -4.43
CA GLU A 91 9.55 5.33 -5.29
C GLU A 91 8.76 6.02 -6.39
N LYS A 92 7.81 5.30 -7.00
CA LYS A 92 6.96 5.88 -8.06
C LYS A 92 5.98 6.91 -7.52
N ALA A 93 5.42 6.65 -6.34
CA ALA A 93 4.38 7.51 -5.77
C ALA A 93 4.97 8.72 -5.04
N ALA A 94 6.16 8.60 -4.46
CA ALA A 94 6.80 9.66 -3.71
C ALA A 94 8.28 9.75 -4.07
N PRO A 95 8.60 10.20 -5.29
CA PRO A 95 10.00 10.26 -5.74
C PRO A 95 10.87 11.20 -4.91
N LYS A 96 10.25 12.11 -4.15
CA LYS A 96 11.00 13.03 -3.28
C LYS A 96 11.30 12.45 -1.90
N MET A 97 10.78 11.26 -1.59
CA MET A 97 11.10 10.59 -0.33
C MET A 97 12.60 10.32 -0.28
N SER A 98 13.24 10.64 0.84
CA SER A 98 14.68 10.48 0.97
C SER A 98 15.07 9.00 1.05
N LYS A 99 16.34 8.74 0.78
CA LYS A 99 16.91 7.39 0.89
C LYS A 99 16.78 6.87 2.33
N GLU A 100 17.01 7.75 3.31
CA GLU A 100 16.89 7.40 4.72
C GLU A 100 15.44 7.08 5.10
N GLU A 101 14.51 7.83 4.58
CA GLU A 101 13.09 7.57 4.84
C GLU A 101 12.65 6.24 4.23
N ARG A 102 13.08 5.96 3.00
CA ARG A 102 12.78 4.67 2.36
C ARG A 102 13.40 3.51 3.14
N ALA A 103 14.63 3.69 3.60
CA ALA A 103 15.32 2.65 4.38
C ALA A 103 14.60 2.36 5.70
N ALA A 104 14.06 3.38 6.35
CA ALA A 104 13.31 3.20 7.59
C ALA A 104 12.05 2.37 7.37
N ILE A 105 11.32 2.66 6.30
CA ILE A 105 10.12 1.90 5.96
C ILE A 105 10.46 0.46 5.60
N GLU A 106 11.46 0.27 4.76
CA GLU A 106 11.88 -1.07 4.36
C GLU A 106 12.37 -1.88 5.55
N GLY A 107 13.16 -1.27 6.43
CA GLY A 107 13.65 -1.92 7.62
C GLY A 107 12.52 -2.38 8.54
N LYS A 108 11.49 -1.56 8.68
CA LYS A 108 10.34 -1.94 9.50
C LYS A 108 9.59 -3.13 8.92
N LEU A 109 9.36 -3.13 7.61
CA LEU A 109 8.70 -4.26 6.95
C LEU A 109 9.49 -5.54 7.13
N ARG A 110 10.80 -5.49 6.91
CA ARG A 110 11.65 -6.68 7.03
C ARG A 110 11.76 -7.14 8.48
N SER A 111 11.61 -6.24 9.46
CA SER A 111 11.69 -6.61 10.86
C SER A 111 10.58 -7.57 11.30
N TYR A 112 9.43 -7.51 10.67
CA TYR A 112 8.32 -8.40 11.00
C TYR A 112 8.60 -9.85 10.59
N ARG A 113 9.52 -10.07 9.68
CA ARG A 113 9.87 -11.42 9.22
C ARG A 113 10.84 -12.15 10.13
N ARG A 114 11.51 -11.44 11.03
CA ARG A 114 12.56 -12.00 11.88
C ARG A 114 12.04 -12.81 13.06
N LYS A 115 10.73 -12.92 13.19
CA LYS A 115 10.14 -13.62 14.31
C LYS A 115 10.00 -15.12 14.09
#